data_808410a58cb515c5bd843c2d49932963
#
_entry.id   808410a58cb515c5bd843c2d49932963
#
_cell.length_a   1.000
_cell.length_b   1.000
_cell.length_c   1.000
_cell.angle_alpha   90.00
_cell.angle_beta   90.00
_cell.angle_gamma   90.00
#
_symmetry.space_group_name_H-M   'P 1'
#
loop_
_entity.id
_entity.type
_entity.pdbx_description
1 polymer ?
#
loop_
_entity_poly.entity_id
_entity_poly.type
_entity_poly.pdbx_seq_one_letter_code
_entity_poly.pdbx_strand_id
1 'polypeptide(L)'
;EFMLLLPDTTLQGAEALVERCRARLASMEITSDSGERIPISGSFGMVCNQYFLAASTEALIKEADDALYQAKEGGRNRVIAVNLMPPTK
;
A
#
# COMPACT_ATOMS: atom_id res chain seq x y z
N GLU A 1 -2.67 7.76 9.12
CA GLU A 1 -2.80 7.07 7.83
C GLU A 1 -2.86 8.06 6.68
N PHE A 2 -2.36 7.63 5.54
CA PHE A 2 -2.37 8.44 4.32
C PHE A 2 -2.99 7.63 3.20
N MET A 3 -3.57 8.33 2.24
CA MET A 3 -4.11 7.70 1.05
C MET A 3 -3.48 8.33 -0.18
N LEU A 4 -3.09 7.47 -1.13
CA LEU A 4 -2.55 7.91 -2.42
C LEU A 4 -3.51 7.48 -3.52
N LEU A 5 -3.71 8.37 -4.48
CA LEU A 5 -4.46 8.07 -5.69
C LEU A 5 -3.49 8.07 -6.86
N LEU A 6 -3.53 7.01 -7.64
CA LEU A 6 -2.63 6.83 -8.78
C LEU A 6 -3.47 6.61 -10.05
N PRO A 7 -3.97 7.70 -10.65
CA PRO A 7 -4.80 7.56 -11.85
C PRO A 7 -3.97 7.04 -13.03
N ASP A 8 -4.64 6.31 -13.91
CA ASP A 8 -4.05 5.78 -15.15
C ASP A 8 -2.77 4.98 -14.93
N THR A 9 -2.74 4.22 -13.82
CA THR A 9 -1.56 3.45 -13.43
C THR A 9 -1.93 1.98 -13.37
N THR A 10 -1.09 1.13 -13.97
CA THR A 10 -1.29 -0.32 -13.88
C THR A 10 -0.94 -0.82 -12.51
N LEU A 11 -1.43 -2.03 -12.18
CA LEU A 11 -1.10 -2.66 -10.90
C LEU A 11 0.42 -2.79 -10.74
N GLN A 12 1.11 -3.26 -11.79
CA GLN A 12 2.55 -3.45 -11.74
C GLN A 12 3.29 -2.13 -11.50
N GLY A 13 2.87 -1.06 -12.18
CA GLY A 13 3.48 0.26 -12.00
C GLY A 13 3.24 0.81 -10.62
N ALA A 14 2.04 0.64 -10.10
CA ALA A 14 1.69 1.08 -8.75
C ALA A 14 2.46 0.29 -7.70
N GLU A 15 2.54 -1.04 -7.85
CA GLU A 15 3.29 -1.86 -6.91
C GLU A 15 4.76 -1.48 -6.87
N ALA A 16 5.36 -1.23 -8.03
CA ALA A 16 6.76 -0.82 -8.11
C ALA A 16 6.98 0.50 -7.37
N LEU A 17 6.08 1.45 -7.55
CA LEU A 17 6.18 2.75 -6.88
C LEU A 17 6.04 2.60 -5.37
N VAL A 18 5.01 1.88 -4.93
CA VAL A 18 4.73 1.71 -3.51
C VAL A 18 5.85 0.91 -2.83
N GLU A 19 6.39 -0.11 -3.50
CA GLU A 19 7.51 -0.86 -2.94
C GLU A 19 8.76 0.01 -2.80
N ARG A 20 9.00 0.93 -3.74
CA ARG A 20 10.11 1.88 -3.58
C ARG A 20 9.89 2.78 -2.38
N CYS A 21 8.65 3.22 -2.16
CA CYS A 21 8.33 4.02 -0.98
C CYS A 21 8.59 3.23 0.30
N ARG A 22 8.16 1.98 0.35
CA ARG A 22 8.38 1.11 1.51
C ARG A 22 9.86 0.93 1.80
N ALA A 23 10.62 0.58 0.76
CA ALA A 23 12.06 0.35 0.92
C ALA A 23 12.78 1.64 1.35
N ARG A 24 12.36 2.76 0.82
CA ARG A 24 12.93 4.06 1.15
C ARG A 24 12.71 4.40 2.63
N LEU A 25 11.47 4.19 3.11
CA LEU A 25 11.16 4.40 4.52
C LEU A 25 11.98 3.49 5.42
N ALA A 26 12.09 2.21 5.07
CA ALA A 26 12.84 1.24 5.87
C ALA A 26 14.34 1.55 5.92
N SER A 27 14.86 2.25 4.91
CA SER A 27 16.26 2.59 4.84
C SER A 27 16.60 3.97 5.41
N MET A 28 15.60 4.76 5.80
CA MET A 28 15.85 6.09 6.33
C MET A 28 16.55 6.03 7.68
N GLU A 29 17.53 6.89 7.85
CA GLU A 29 18.22 7.01 9.12
C GLU A 29 17.72 8.24 9.85
N ILE A 30 17.00 8.00 10.94
CA ILE A 30 16.47 9.04 11.80
C ILE A 30 17.08 8.84 13.19
N THR A 31 17.60 9.92 13.74
CA THR A 31 18.16 9.87 15.09
C THR A 31 17.40 10.84 15.98
N SER A 32 17.25 10.44 17.24
CA SER A 32 16.66 11.33 18.26
C SER A 32 17.67 12.40 18.68
N ASP A 33 17.21 13.36 19.45
CA ASP A 33 18.09 14.41 20.00
C ASP A 33 19.20 13.83 20.86
N SER A 34 18.99 12.66 21.45
CA SER A 34 20.00 11.98 22.25
C SER A 34 20.96 11.12 21.41
N GLY A 35 20.81 11.10 20.09
CA GLY A 35 21.66 10.35 19.19
C GLY A 35 21.24 8.91 18.95
N GLU A 36 20.09 8.49 19.48
CA GLU A 36 19.60 7.13 19.27
C GLU A 36 18.96 7.00 17.89
N ARG A 37 19.24 5.89 17.21
CA ARG A 37 18.62 5.60 15.92
C ARG A 37 17.17 5.17 16.12
N ILE A 38 16.28 5.81 15.39
CA ILE A 38 14.84 5.48 15.42
C ILE A 38 14.51 4.74 14.13
N PRO A 39 14.25 3.44 14.17
CA PRO A 39 13.82 2.72 12.98
C PRO A 39 12.38 3.09 12.63
N ILE A 40 12.12 3.28 11.33
CA ILE A 40 10.76 3.50 10.84
C ILE A 40 10.50 2.56 9.68
N SER A 41 9.23 2.26 9.48
CA SER A 41 8.81 1.48 8.32
C SER A 41 7.37 1.85 7.98
N GLY A 42 6.92 1.44 6.81
CA GLY A 42 5.56 1.63 6.38
C GLY A 42 4.91 0.31 6.01
N SER A 43 3.63 0.19 6.35
CA SER A 43 2.80 -0.90 5.87
C SER A 43 1.82 -0.32 4.87
N PHE A 44 1.61 -0.99 3.76
CA PHE A 44 0.84 -0.47 2.64
C PHE A 44 -0.19 -1.50 2.20
N GLY A 45 -1.44 -1.06 2.11
CA GLY A 45 -2.47 -1.81 1.41
C GLY A 45 -2.85 -1.05 0.17
N MET A 46 -2.94 -1.73 -0.95
CA MET A 46 -3.32 -1.08 -2.19
C MET A 46 -4.32 -1.91 -2.95
N VAL A 47 -5.17 -1.23 -3.70
CA VAL A 47 -6.15 -1.85 -4.57
C VAL A 47 -6.06 -1.20 -5.94
N CYS A 48 -6.18 -2.02 -6.96
CA CYS A 48 -6.22 -1.55 -8.34
C CYS A 48 -7.52 -2.02 -8.99
N ASN A 49 -8.16 -1.13 -9.74
CA ASN A 49 -9.37 -1.48 -10.48
C ASN A 49 -9.14 -1.46 -11.99
N GLN A 50 -7.96 -1.86 -12.40
CA GLN A 50 -7.53 -1.84 -13.80
C GLN A 50 -8.50 -2.56 -14.74
N TYR A 51 -9.07 -3.67 -14.27
CA TYR A 51 -9.95 -4.50 -15.06
C TYR A 51 -11.42 -4.47 -14.62
N PHE A 52 -11.74 -3.67 -13.62
CA PHE A 52 -13.11 -3.66 -13.08
C PHE A 52 -13.43 -2.26 -12.57
N LEU A 53 -14.09 -1.48 -13.42
CA LEU A 53 -14.35 -0.07 -13.15
C LEU A 53 -15.68 0.17 -12.42
N ALA A 54 -16.47 -0.85 -12.19
CA ALA A 54 -17.79 -0.70 -11.60
C ALA A 54 -17.77 -0.55 -10.07
N ALA A 55 -16.61 -0.68 -9.44
CA ALA A 55 -16.51 -0.56 -8.00
C ALA A 55 -16.74 0.89 -7.55
N SER A 56 -17.49 1.06 -6.47
CA SER A 56 -17.67 2.37 -5.87
C SER A 56 -16.39 2.80 -5.15
N THR A 57 -16.27 4.10 -4.89
CA THR A 57 -15.17 4.62 -4.10
C THR A 57 -15.10 3.95 -2.73
N GLU A 58 -16.25 3.76 -2.10
CA GLU A 58 -16.32 3.11 -0.79
C GLU A 58 -15.81 1.68 -0.84
N ALA A 59 -16.16 0.94 -1.89
CA ALA A 59 -15.67 -0.43 -2.07
C ALA A 59 -14.15 -0.46 -2.27
N LEU A 60 -13.62 0.47 -3.03
CA LEU A 60 -12.17 0.56 -3.24
C LEU A 60 -11.43 0.86 -1.94
N ILE A 61 -11.94 1.80 -1.17
CA ILE A 61 -11.32 2.16 0.12
C ILE A 61 -11.37 0.96 1.06
N LYS A 62 -12.49 0.25 1.11
CA LYS A 62 -12.62 -0.94 1.96
C LYS A 62 -11.58 -2.01 1.59
N GLU A 63 -11.41 -2.27 0.30
CA GLU A 63 -10.43 -3.25 -0.16
C GLU A 63 -9.00 -2.83 0.19
N ALA A 64 -8.69 -1.54 0.07
CA ALA A 64 -7.38 -1.04 0.45
C ALA A 64 -7.16 -1.16 1.97
N ASP A 65 -8.19 -0.87 2.77
CA ASP A 65 -8.12 -1.02 4.22
C ASP A 65 -7.91 -2.47 4.63
N ASP A 66 -8.62 -3.40 3.99
CA ASP A 66 -8.46 -4.82 4.27
C ASP A 66 -7.04 -5.28 3.93
N ALA A 67 -6.51 -4.82 2.81
CA ALA A 67 -5.13 -5.13 2.42
C ALA A 67 -4.13 -4.54 3.42
N LEU A 68 -4.37 -3.33 3.89
CA LEU A 68 -3.52 -2.71 4.90
C LEU A 68 -3.54 -3.50 6.20
N TYR A 69 -4.71 -3.96 6.61
CA TYR A 69 -4.83 -4.80 7.79
C TYR A 69 -4.00 -6.07 7.63
N GLN A 70 -4.06 -6.71 6.46
CA GLN A 70 -3.25 -7.88 6.19
C GLN A 70 -1.76 -7.58 6.25
N ALA A 71 -1.34 -6.42 5.76
CA ALA A 71 0.06 -6.02 5.82
C ALA A 71 0.52 -5.89 7.28
N LYS A 72 -0.30 -5.28 8.12
CA LYS A 72 0.02 -5.11 9.54
C LYS A 72 0.04 -6.44 10.28
N GLU A 73 -0.94 -7.30 10.02
CA GLU A 73 -1.01 -8.61 10.67
C GLU A 73 0.07 -9.57 10.17
N GLY A 74 0.53 -9.39 8.93
CA GLY A 74 1.57 -10.21 8.34
C GLY A 74 2.98 -9.89 8.81
N GLY A 75 3.16 -8.87 9.65
CA GLY A 75 4.47 -8.51 10.18
C GLY A 75 4.89 -7.08 9.87
N ARG A 76 4.00 -6.28 9.30
CA ARG A 76 4.28 -4.87 8.95
C ARG A 76 5.41 -4.75 7.92
N ASN A 77 5.81 -3.55 7.59
CA ASN A 77 6.91 -3.27 6.65
C ASN A 77 6.77 -4.08 5.36
N ARG A 78 5.62 -3.96 4.73
CA ARG A 78 5.31 -4.70 3.50
C ARG A 78 4.17 -4.07 2.74
N VAL A 79 4.02 -4.49 1.50
CA VAL A 79 2.93 -4.06 0.62
C VAL A 79 2.04 -5.27 0.35
N ILE A 80 0.74 -5.10 0.54
CA ILE A 80 -0.26 -6.08 0.12
C ILE A 80 -1.09 -5.41 -0.97
N ALA A 81 -1.12 -6.02 -2.14
CA ALA A 81 -1.81 -5.48 -3.29
C ALA A 81 -2.96 -6.38 -3.71
N VAL A 82 -4.07 -5.75 -4.05
CA VAL A 82 -5.27 -6.44 -4.54
C VAL A 82 -5.65 -5.86 -5.89
N ASN A 83 -5.84 -6.72 -6.88
CA ASN A 83 -6.35 -6.31 -8.17
C ASN A 83 -7.80 -6.77 -8.27
N LEU A 84 -8.73 -5.81 -8.33
CA LEU A 84 -10.14 -6.15 -8.45
C LEU A 84 -10.42 -6.69 -9.85
N MET A 85 -11.03 -7.86 -9.88
CA MET A 85 -11.39 -8.53 -11.12
C MET A 85 -12.90 -8.57 -11.23
N PRO A 86 -13.47 -8.54 -12.45
CA PRO A 86 -14.90 -8.72 -12.59
C PRO A 86 -15.33 -10.09 -12.07
N PRO A 87 -16.58 -10.19 -11.58
CA PRO A 87 -17.07 -11.48 -11.08
C PRO A 87 -16.94 -12.57 -12.15
N THR A 88 -16.50 -13.74 -11.73
CA THR A 88 -16.44 -14.91 -12.60
C THR A 88 -17.80 -15.59 -12.64
N LYS A 89 -18.14 -16.04 -13.81
CA LYS A 89 -19.40 -16.79 -13.96
C LYS A 89 -19.14 -18.27 -13.85
#